data_357b2fe1f93f4129f0bfd109b0031996
#
_entry.id   357b2fe1f93f4129f0bfd109b0031996
#
_cell.length_a   1.000
_cell.length_b   1.000
_cell.length_c   1.000
_cell.angle_alpha   90.00
_cell.angle_beta   90.00
_cell.angle_gamma   90.00
#
_symmetry.space_group_name_H-M   'P 1'
#
loop_
_entity.id
_entity.type
_entity.pdbx_description
1 polymer ?
#
loop_
_entity_poly.entity_id
_entity_poly.type
_entity_poly.pdbx_seq_one_letter_code
_entity_poly.pdbx_strand_id
1 'polypeptide(L)'
;MKKIMTLAASIAVALSAGAQSADFFQPYKTTDLRLPSVPIFVNDPYVSFWSPYDELNEGSVRHWTNAEKPLDGLLRVDGVTYRFMGVGREYVLDETLMPMTDEEIWEAKATTTKQDGTAWTDPDFDDSGWETKKGAFGSPGEYPNVNTPWTDANSDIYVRRKVNLTAEDIAKDLYVVYSHDDVFKLYINGHLVVSTGETWLQGETAKLSDIAKGYLKEGENVIAAHCHNTTGGAYVDYGLYVNTKTQNADIKKA
;
A
#
# COMPACT_ATOMS: atom_id res chain seq x y z
N MET A 1 55.23 11.73 41.77
CA MET A 1 54.35 12.84 41.27
C MET A 1 54.53 13.13 39.78
N LYS A 2 55.74 12.98 39.15
CA LYS A 2 55.92 13.27 37.70
C LYS A 2 55.19 12.32 36.72
N LYS A 3 54.89 11.04 37.05
CA LYS A 3 54.25 10.09 36.15
C LYS A 3 52.72 10.28 36.05
N ILE A 4 52.08 10.87 37.03
CA ILE A 4 50.65 11.11 37.06
C ILE A 4 50.26 12.34 36.20
N MET A 5 51.13 13.35 36.14
CA MET A 5 50.91 14.55 35.31
C MET A 5 51.01 14.24 33.79
N THR A 6 51.86 13.29 33.41
CA THR A 6 52.05 12.93 31.98
C THR A 6 50.80 12.17 31.46
N LEU A 7 50.13 11.39 32.27
CA LEU A 7 48.93 10.65 31.87
C LEU A 7 47.71 11.57 31.75
N ALA A 8 47.57 12.57 32.63
CA ALA A 8 46.50 13.56 32.57
C ALA A 8 46.59 14.46 31.34
N ALA A 9 47.83 14.83 30.90
CA ALA A 9 48.04 15.62 29.68
C ALA A 9 47.69 14.81 28.40
N SER A 10 47.96 13.50 28.38
CA SER A 10 47.66 12.63 27.23
C SER A 10 46.17 12.40 27.06
N ILE A 11 45.39 12.33 28.13
CA ILE A 11 43.94 12.20 28.10
C ILE A 11 43.26 13.50 27.66
N ALA A 12 43.78 14.66 28.05
CA ALA A 12 43.26 15.94 27.64
C ALA A 12 43.47 16.22 26.14
N VAL A 13 44.55 15.75 25.53
CA VAL A 13 44.82 15.88 24.10
C VAL A 13 43.95 14.91 23.27
N ALA A 14 43.60 13.72 23.81
CA ALA A 14 42.73 12.78 23.11
C ALA A 14 41.26 13.23 23.09
N LEU A 15 40.82 14.01 24.09
CA LEU A 15 39.45 14.55 24.16
C LEU A 15 39.23 15.81 23.31
N SER A 16 40.31 16.50 22.91
CA SER A 16 40.22 17.70 22.06
C SER A 16 40.29 17.41 20.54
N ALA A 17 40.58 16.15 20.15
CA ALA A 17 40.66 15.79 18.73
C ALA A 17 39.30 15.39 18.12
N GLY A 18 38.22 15.35 18.94
CA GLY A 18 36.91 14.91 18.51
C GLY A 18 35.90 16.01 18.12
N ALA A 19 36.30 17.28 18.21
CA ALA A 19 35.44 18.41 17.88
C ALA A 19 35.97 19.23 16.71
N GLN A 20 36.26 18.56 15.61
CA GLN A 20 36.43 19.30 14.35
C GLN A 20 35.06 19.52 13.72
N SER A 21 34.59 20.67 14.04
CA SER A 21 33.75 21.66 13.40
C SER A 21 32.71 21.14 12.41
N ALA A 22 31.51 21.44 12.76
CA ALA A 22 30.34 21.54 11.91
C ALA A 22 30.51 22.40 10.65
N ASP A 23 31.67 23.08 10.45
CA ASP A 23 31.92 23.97 9.32
C ASP A 23 31.94 23.24 7.98
N PHE A 24 32.27 21.95 7.96
CA PHE A 24 32.20 21.14 6.72
C PHE A 24 30.77 21.00 6.17
N PHE A 25 29.76 21.02 7.05
CA PHE A 25 28.37 20.90 6.68
C PHE A 25 27.65 22.25 6.58
N GLN A 26 28.36 23.37 6.72
CA GLN A 26 27.72 24.66 6.52
C GLN A 26 27.44 24.87 5.03
N PRO A 27 26.27 25.34 4.66
CA PRO A 27 25.93 25.58 3.27
C PRO A 27 26.90 26.68 2.71
N TYR A 28 27.47 26.40 1.56
CA TYR A 28 28.36 27.33 0.89
C TYR A 28 27.71 28.69 0.60
N LYS A 29 26.37 28.63 0.35
CA LYS A 29 25.54 29.80 0.13
C LYS A 29 24.15 29.53 0.65
N THR A 30 23.60 30.46 1.42
CA THR A 30 22.23 30.47 1.82
C THR A 30 21.39 31.38 0.93
N THR A 31 20.13 31.04 0.71
CA THR A 31 19.18 31.86 -0.01
C THR A 31 17.81 31.74 0.68
N ASP A 32 17.05 32.82 0.70
CA ASP A 32 15.67 32.82 1.21
C ASP A 32 14.67 32.28 0.17
N LEU A 33 15.14 31.97 -1.03
CA LEU A 33 14.30 31.41 -2.07
C LEU A 33 14.05 29.93 -1.80
N ARG A 34 12.80 29.61 -1.49
CA ARG A 34 12.31 28.24 -1.41
C ARG A 34 11.94 27.75 -2.80
N LEU A 35 12.51 26.64 -3.21
CA LEU A 35 12.11 25.95 -4.44
C LEU A 35 10.81 25.18 -4.20
N PRO A 36 9.90 25.11 -5.17
CA PRO A 36 8.67 24.33 -5.05
C PRO A 36 8.93 22.83 -4.89
N SER A 37 10.04 22.32 -5.39
CA SER A 37 10.51 20.97 -5.21
C SER A 37 12.00 20.85 -5.46
N VAL A 38 12.67 19.96 -4.74
CA VAL A 38 14.13 19.73 -4.83
C VAL A 38 14.37 18.34 -5.42
N PRO A 39 15.22 18.19 -6.46
CA PRO A 39 15.57 16.89 -6.99
C PRO A 39 16.40 16.10 -5.96
N ILE A 40 15.97 14.89 -5.65
CA ILE A 40 16.69 13.95 -4.80
C ILE A 40 17.55 13.03 -5.67
N PHE A 41 16.95 12.48 -6.71
CA PHE A 41 17.62 11.62 -7.66
C PHE A 41 16.97 11.77 -9.04
N VAL A 42 17.75 12.05 -10.06
CA VAL A 42 17.27 12.17 -11.45
C VAL A 42 18.27 11.43 -12.34
N ASN A 43 17.84 10.36 -12.96
CA ASN A 43 18.60 9.60 -13.94
C ASN A 43 18.13 9.90 -15.36
N ASP A 44 16.82 9.87 -15.56
CA ASP A 44 16.13 10.18 -16.81
C ASP A 44 14.68 10.64 -16.49
N PRO A 45 13.90 11.07 -17.49
CA PRO A 45 12.51 11.54 -17.26
C PRO A 45 11.59 10.53 -16.60
N TYR A 46 11.86 9.23 -16.70
CA TYR A 46 11.04 8.16 -16.10
C TYR A 46 11.52 7.76 -14.71
N VAL A 47 12.81 8.02 -14.39
CA VAL A 47 13.42 7.72 -13.10
C VAL A 47 13.88 9.05 -12.47
N SER A 48 12.92 9.72 -11.85
CA SER A 48 13.08 11.08 -11.34
C SER A 48 12.31 11.22 -10.03
N PHE A 49 13.03 11.51 -8.95
CA PHE A 49 12.51 11.63 -7.59
C PHE A 49 12.76 13.03 -7.04
N TRP A 50 11.71 13.68 -6.57
CA TRP A 50 11.71 15.06 -6.10
C TRP A 50 11.08 15.16 -4.72
N SER A 51 11.59 16.02 -3.84
CA SER A 51 10.94 16.36 -2.57
C SER A 51 10.28 17.73 -2.67
N PRO A 52 8.97 17.83 -2.47
CA PRO A 52 8.28 19.11 -2.35
C PRO A 52 8.29 19.66 -0.92
N TYR A 53 9.00 19.01 0.00
CA TYR A 53 9.02 19.33 1.43
C TYR A 53 10.28 20.07 1.83
N ASP A 54 10.23 20.78 2.96
CA ASP A 54 11.39 21.47 3.52
C ASP A 54 12.36 20.47 4.19
N GLU A 55 11.82 19.44 4.83
CA GLU A 55 12.60 18.32 5.37
C GLU A 55 12.29 17.03 4.60
N LEU A 56 13.29 16.17 4.41
CA LEU A 56 13.15 14.94 3.63
C LEU A 56 12.20 13.92 4.26
N ASN A 57 11.92 14.03 5.55
CA ASN A 57 11.04 13.11 6.30
C ASN A 57 9.65 13.70 6.60
N GLU A 58 9.25 14.77 5.92
CA GLU A 58 7.90 15.35 6.04
C GLU A 58 6.88 14.67 5.14
N GLY A 59 7.32 13.97 4.09
CA GLY A 59 6.43 13.27 3.17
C GLY A 59 7.16 12.36 2.20
N SER A 60 6.40 11.64 1.40
CA SER A 60 6.94 10.78 0.35
C SER A 60 7.51 11.59 -0.81
N VAL A 61 8.65 11.19 -1.35
CA VAL A 61 9.18 11.77 -2.58
C VAL A 61 8.21 11.51 -3.74
N ARG A 62 8.28 12.35 -4.75
CA ARG A 62 7.37 12.34 -5.89
C ARG A 62 8.12 12.30 -7.21
N HIS A 63 7.51 11.70 -8.20
CA HIS A 63 7.93 11.86 -9.58
C HIS A 63 7.65 13.31 -10.05
N TRP A 64 8.35 13.81 -11.04
CA TRP A 64 8.09 15.15 -11.58
C TRP A 64 6.65 15.37 -12.08
N THR A 65 5.93 14.29 -12.41
CA THR A 65 4.48 14.32 -12.73
C THR A 65 3.59 14.43 -11.50
N ASN A 66 4.17 14.62 -10.32
CA ASN A 66 3.51 14.63 -9.01
C ASN A 66 2.98 13.27 -8.51
N ALA A 67 3.21 12.19 -9.24
CA ALA A 67 2.90 10.85 -8.75
C ALA A 67 3.78 10.50 -7.54
N GLU A 68 3.18 10.00 -6.47
CA GLU A 68 3.89 9.59 -5.27
C GLU A 68 4.81 8.40 -5.57
N LYS A 69 6.03 8.46 -5.06
CA LYS A 69 7.04 7.41 -5.17
C LYS A 69 7.63 7.17 -3.80
N PRO A 70 7.09 6.20 -3.04
CA PRO A 70 7.60 5.93 -1.70
C PRO A 70 9.06 5.53 -1.75
N LEU A 71 9.89 6.32 -1.10
CA LEU A 71 11.32 6.09 -0.92
C LEU A 71 11.67 6.44 0.51
N ASP A 72 12.19 5.48 1.26
CA ASP A 72 12.56 5.65 2.65
C ASP A 72 14.07 5.62 2.84
N GLY A 73 14.57 6.60 3.55
CA GLY A 73 15.95 6.64 4.04
C GLY A 73 16.00 6.31 5.52
N LEU A 74 16.65 5.20 5.86
CA LEU A 74 16.80 4.74 7.23
C LEU A 74 18.27 4.65 7.62
N LEU A 75 18.60 5.10 8.83
CA LEU A 75 19.92 4.98 9.43
C LEU A 75 19.81 4.29 10.79
N ARG A 76 20.60 3.28 11.05
CA ARG A 76 20.66 2.62 12.35
C ARG A 76 21.94 3.00 13.08
N VAL A 77 21.79 3.62 14.25
CA VAL A 77 22.91 4.04 15.13
C VAL A 77 22.67 3.44 16.52
N ASP A 78 23.65 2.71 17.04
CA ASP A 78 23.61 2.10 18.39
C ASP A 78 22.32 1.31 18.68
N GLY A 79 21.83 0.58 17.66
CA GLY A 79 20.62 -0.23 17.77
C GLY A 79 19.30 0.53 17.59
N VAL A 80 19.32 1.87 17.50
CA VAL A 80 18.16 2.72 17.23
C VAL A 80 18.06 3.03 15.75
N THR A 81 16.90 2.87 15.17
CA THR A 81 16.64 3.21 13.75
C THR A 81 16.05 4.61 13.66
N TYR A 82 16.62 5.44 12.79
CA TYR A 82 16.18 6.79 12.49
C TYR A 82 15.74 6.85 11.03
N ARG A 83 14.61 7.53 10.76
CA ARG A 83 14.18 7.86 9.40
C ARG A 83 14.57 9.28 9.07
N PHE A 84 15.44 9.44 8.07
CA PHE A 84 15.86 10.76 7.59
C PHE A 84 15.21 11.16 6.26
N MET A 85 14.53 10.23 5.58
CA MET A 85 13.80 10.51 4.34
C MET A 85 12.58 9.61 4.22
N GLY A 86 11.48 10.18 3.69
CA GLY A 86 10.21 9.49 3.54
C GLY A 86 9.42 9.40 4.85
N VAL A 87 8.20 8.93 4.77
CA VAL A 87 7.29 8.76 5.91
C VAL A 87 7.01 7.30 6.23
N GLY A 88 7.45 6.40 5.36
CA GLY A 88 7.15 4.97 5.44
C GLY A 88 5.70 4.64 5.15
N ARG A 89 5.38 3.37 5.24
CA ARG A 89 3.98 2.95 5.21
C ARG A 89 3.36 3.19 6.59
N GLU A 90 2.15 3.73 6.61
CA GLU A 90 1.43 4.00 7.86
C GLU A 90 0.81 2.72 8.46
N TYR A 91 0.86 1.59 7.75
CA TYR A 91 0.18 0.36 8.14
C TYR A 91 1.02 -0.90 7.88
N VAL A 92 0.75 -1.94 8.66
CA VAL A 92 1.18 -3.33 8.43
C VAL A 92 -0.09 -4.17 8.35
N LEU A 93 -0.29 -4.84 7.22
CA LEU A 93 -1.39 -5.79 7.06
C LEU A 93 -0.90 -7.14 7.58
N ASP A 94 -1.12 -7.41 8.85
CA ASP A 94 -0.60 -8.59 9.56
C ASP A 94 -1.69 -9.56 10.06
N GLU A 95 -2.95 -9.24 9.78
CA GLU A 95 -4.08 -10.14 10.01
C GLU A 95 -4.94 -10.22 8.75
N THR A 96 -5.17 -11.42 8.25
CA THR A 96 -5.96 -11.68 7.05
C THR A 96 -7.36 -12.12 7.43
N LEU A 97 -8.40 -11.39 6.98
CA LEU A 97 -9.80 -11.76 7.15
C LEU A 97 -10.35 -12.46 5.90
N MET A 98 -9.84 -12.06 4.72
CA MET A 98 -10.17 -12.66 3.44
C MET A 98 -8.92 -12.60 2.55
N PRO A 99 -8.25 -13.74 2.29
CA PRO A 99 -6.95 -13.76 1.61
C PRO A 99 -7.04 -13.41 0.13
N MET A 100 -5.95 -12.88 -0.43
CA MET A 100 -5.68 -12.91 -1.87
C MET A 100 -5.12 -14.28 -2.26
N THR A 101 -5.06 -14.56 -3.57
CA THR A 101 -4.70 -15.88 -4.07
C THR A 101 -3.22 -16.25 -3.88
N ASP A 102 -2.35 -15.27 -3.66
CA ASP A 102 -0.94 -15.50 -3.31
C ASP A 102 -0.75 -16.05 -1.89
N GLU A 103 -1.72 -15.83 -1.01
CA GLU A 103 -1.75 -16.42 0.34
C GLU A 103 -2.50 -17.75 0.37
N GLU A 104 -3.68 -17.79 -0.22
CA GLU A 104 -4.56 -18.97 -0.23
C GLU A 104 -5.47 -18.97 -1.45
N ILE A 105 -5.63 -20.14 -2.11
CA ILE A 105 -6.61 -20.31 -3.18
C ILE A 105 -8.01 -20.26 -2.57
N TRP A 106 -8.79 -19.27 -2.95
CA TRP A 106 -10.14 -19.05 -2.49
C TRP A 106 -11.21 -19.43 -3.54
N GLU A 107 -12.43 -19.63 -3.11
CA GLU A 107 -13.58 -19.92 -3.97
C GLU A 107 -14.64 -18.82 -3.84
N ALA A 108 -15.33 -18.55 -4.94
CA ALA A 108 -16.41 -17.56 -4.99
C ALA A 108 -17.48 -17.92 -6.01
N LYS A 109 -18.64 -17.33 -5.88
CA LYS A 109 -19.62 -17.27 -6.95
C LYS A 109 -19.16 -16.27 -8.00
N ALA A 110 -19.07 -16.73 -9.25
CA ALA A 110 -18.61 -15.90 -10.37
C ALA A 110 -19.39 -16.17 -11.65
N THR A 111 -19.52 -15.11 -12.47
CA THR A 111 -20.13 -15.18 -13.79
C THR A 111 -19.52 -14.13 -14.72
N THR A 112 -19.48 -14.45 -16.01
CA THR A 112 -19.16 -13.50 -17.10
C THR A 112 -20.43 -13.01 -17.80
N THR A 113 -21.60 -13.52 -17.42
CA THR A 113 -22.87 -13.04 -17.92
C THR A 113 -23.10 -11.62 -17.39
N LYS A 114 -23.33 -10.67 -18.29
CA LYS A 114 -23.57 -9.27 -17.95
C LYS A 114 -24.70 -9.13 -16.93
N GLN A 115 -24.41 -8.35 -15.89
CA GLN A 115 -25.38 -8.02 -14.84
C GLN A 115 -25.88 -6.59 -15.05
N ASP A 116 -27.20 -6.41 -15.04
CA ASP A 116 -27.80 -5.09 -15.13
C ASP A 116 -27.89 -4.44 -13.75
N GLY A 117 -27.40 -3.20 -13.64
CA GLY A 117 -27.39 -2.47 -12.37
C GLY A 117 -26.46 -3.08 -11.32
N THR A 118 -26.78 -2.89 -10.06
CA THR A 118 -25.95 -3.29 -8.90
C THR A 118 -26.62 -4.28 -7.95
N ALA A 119 -27.84 -4.76 -8.24
CA ALA A 119 -28.55 -5.68 -7.36
C ALA A 119 -27.77 -6.96 -7.03
N TRP A 120 -26.92 -7.40 -7.96
CA TRP A 120 -26.03 -8.55 -7.77
C TRP A 120 -24.97 -8.34 -6.66
N THR A 121 -24.76 -7.11 -6.17
CA THR A 121 -23.83 -6.82 -5.08
C THR A 121 -24.47 -6.94 -3.69
N ASP A 122 -25.80 -7.05 -3.62
CA ASP A 122 -26.54 -7.14 -2.36
C ASP A 122 -26.34 -8.50 -1.69
N PRO A 123 -26.30 -8.56 -0.35
CA PRO A 123 -26.19 -9.83 0.38
C PRO A 123 -27.30 -10.83 0.06
N ASP A 124 -28.52 -10.34 -0.15
CA ASP A 124 -29.71 -11.16 -0.38
C ASP A 124 -29.92 -11.55 -1.85
N PHE A 125 -29.01 -11.18 -2.74
CA PHE A 125 -29.09 -11.56 -4.14
C PHE A 125 -28.96 -13.08 -4.31
N ASP A 126 -29.87 -13.66 -5.11
CA ASP A 126 -29.81 -15.09 -5.45
C ASP A 126 -28.73 -15.36 -6.51
N ASP A 127 -27.57 -15.79 -6.04
CA ASP A 127 -26.44 -16.20 -6.88
C ASP A 127 -26.39 -17.73 -7.12
N SER A 128 -27.47 -18.45 -6.87
CA SER A 128 -27.52 -19.90 -7.05
C SER A 128 -27.26 -20.36 -8.49
N GLY A 129 -27.61 -19.50 -9.46
CA GLY A 129 -27.32 -19.69 -10.88
C GLY A 129 -25.87 -19.41 -11.29
N TRP A 130 -25.03 -18.86 -10.40
CA TRP A 130 -23.62 -18.60 -10.69
C TRP A 130 -22.78 -19.82 -10.37
N GLU A 131 -21.71 -20.02 -11.14
CA GLU A 131 -20.75 -21.07 -10.86
C GLU A 131 -19.89 -20.75 -9.66
N THR A 132 -19.50 -21.75 -8.88
CA THR A 132 -18.45 -21.63 -7.87
C THR A 132 -17.11 -21.87 -8.56
N LYS A 133 -16.22 -20.90 -8.52
CA LYS A 133 -14.92 -20.91 -9.20
C LYS A 133 -13.80 -20.49 -8.25
N LYS A 134 -12.58 -20.90 -8.60
CA LYS A 134 -11.37 -20.55 -7.84
C LYS A 134 -10.79 -19.23 -8.34
N GLY A 135 -10.55 -18.29 -7.44
CA GLY A 135 -9.78 -17.06 -7.71
C GLY A 135 -8.25 -17.36 -7.71
N ALA A 136 -7.38 -16.49 -8.27
CA ALA A 136 -7.74 -15.32 -9.04
C ALA A 136 -8.25 -15.70 -10.44
N PHE A 137 -8.94 -14.73 -11.07
CA PHE A 137 -9.43 -14.85 -12.44
C PHE A 137 -8.54 -14.02 -13.36
N GLY A 138 -8.29 -14.47 -14.58
CA GLY A 138 -7.51 -13.67 -15.53
C GLY A 138 -6.83 -14.47 -16.63
N SER A 139 -5.77 -13.87 -17.20
CA SER A 139 -4.95 -14.41 -18.28
C SER A 139 -3.82 -15.29 -17.74
N PRO A 140 -3.90 -16.64 -17.87
CA PRO A 140 -2.86 -17.54 -17.38
C PRO A 140 -1.52 -17.27 -18.08
N GLY A 141 -0.44 -17.21 -17.28
CA GLY A 141 0.92 -16.98 -17.78
C GLY A 141 1.26 -15.50 -17.97
N GLU A 142 0.29 -14.61 -17.99
CA GLU A 142 0.47 -13.17 -17.99
C GLU A 142 0.44 -12.62 -16.55
N TYR A 143 -0.48 -13.14 -15.74
CA TYR A 143 -0.58 -12.83 -14.32
C TYR A 143 -0.30 -14.04 -13.44
N PRO A 144 0.29 -13.84 -12.23
CA PRO A 144 0.52 -14.93 -11.29
C PRO A 144 -0.80 -15.42 -10.68
N ASN A 145 -0.77 -16.67 -10.21
CA ASN A 145 -1.83 -17.25 -9.37
C ASN A 145 -3.23 -17.30 -10.02
N VAL A 146 -3.35 -17.22 -11.33
CA VAL A 146 -4.62 -17.40 -12.05
C VAL A 146 -5.08 -18.84 -11.94
N ASN A 147 -6.22 -19.08 -11.28
CA ASN A 147 -6.82 -20.41 -11.13
C ASN A 147 -8.02 -20.61 -12.06
N THR A 148 -8.70 -19.54 -12.44
CA THR A 148 -9.80 -19.59 -13.43
C THR A 148 -9.48 -18.65 -14.59
N PRO A 149 -9.31 -19.18 -15.80
CA PRO A 149 -9.09 -18.36 -17.00
C PRO A 149 -10.29 -17.45 -17.29
N TRP A 150 -10.00 -16.16 -17.54
CA TRP A 150 -10.90 -15.17 -18.08
C TRP A 150 -10.06 -14.22 -18.94
N THR A 151 -10.18 -14.34 -20.25
CA THR A 151 -9.20 -13.75 -21.20
C THR A 151 -9.85 -12.97 -22.34
N ASP A 152 -11.18 -12.96 -22.41
CA ASP A 152 -11.86 -12.33 -23.53
C ASP A 152 -11.78 -10.80 -23.43
N ALA A 153 -11.35 -10.17 -24.52
CA ALA A 153 -11.40 -8.72 -24.64
C ALA A 153 -12.85 -8.21 -24.66
N ASN A 154 -13.05 -6.99 -24.18
CA ASN A 154 -14.35 -6.34 -24.05
C ASN A 154 -15.38 -7.23 -23.33
N SER A 155 -14.93 -7.83 -22.22
CA SER A 155 -15.73 -8.73 -21.39
C SER A 155 -15.72 -8.31 -19.93
N ASP A 156 -16.74 -8.78 -19.23
CA ASP A 156 -16.95 -8.49 -17.81
C ASP A 156 -16.83 -9.78 -16.98
N ILE A 157 -16.33 -9.64 -15.76
CA ILE A 157 -16.46 -10.67 -14.72
C ILE A 157 -17.08 -10.07 -13.45
N TYR A 158 -17.98 -10.83 -12.87
CA TYR A 158 -18.67 -10.50 -11.62
C TYR A 158 -18.35 -11.60 -10.61
N VAL A 159 -17.83 -11.20 -9.45
CA VAL A 159 -17.35 -12.12 -8.42
C VAL A 159 -17.97 -11.75 -7.08
N ARG A 160 -18.49 -12.73 -6.34
CA ARG A 160 -19.08 -12.55 -5.01
C ARG A 160 -18.39 -13.46 -4.01
N ARG A 161 -17.63 -12.87 -3.09
CA ARG A 161 -17.00 -13.57 -1.96
C ARG A 161 -17.78 -13.29 -0.68
N LYS A 162 -17.87 -14.30 0.18
CA LYS A 162 -18.48 -14.19 1.50
C LYS A 162 -17.40 -14.21 2.57
N VAL A 163 -17.54 -13.36 3.58
CA VAL A 163 -16.68 -13.32 4.75
C VAL A 163 -17.52 -13.18 6.01
N ASN A 164 -17.20 -13.96 7.04
CA ASN A 164 -17.80 -13.81 8.36
C ASN A 164 -16.92 -12.92 9.22
N LEU A 165 -17.49 -11.84 9.73
CA LEU A 165 -16.81 -10.88 10.58
C LEU A 165 -17.43 -10.82 11.95
N THR A 166 -16.59 -10.64 12.97
CA THR A 166 -17.01 -10.31 14.33
C THR A 166 -17.15 -8.79 14.51
N ALA A 167 -17.83 -8.36 15.55
CA ALA A 167 -17.86 -6.95 15.93
C ALA A 167 -16.43 -6.41 16.24
N GLU A 168 -15.55 -7.27 16.76
CA GLU A 168 -14.14 -6.93 17.01
C GLU A 168 -13.40 -6.67 15.70
N ASP A 169 -13.57 -7.52 14.67
CA ASP A 169 -12.94 -7.32 13.36
C ASP A 169 -13.35 -5.99 12.72
N ILE A 170 -14.64 -5.67 12.78
CA ILE A 170 -15.19 -4.42 12.21
C ILE A 170 -14.65 -3.19 12.94
N ALA A 171 -14.37 -3.31 14.24
CA ALA A 171 -13.81 -2.20 15.03
C ALA A 171 -12.35 -1.86 14.66
N LYS A 172 -11.61 -2.82 14.10
CA LYS A 172 -10.20 -2.65 13.71
C LYS A 172 -10.03 -1.70 12.50
N ASP A 173 -8.80 -1.34 12.21
CA ASP A 173 -8.42 -0.65 10.97
C ASP A 173 -8.40 -1.64 9.80
N LEU A 174 -9.43 -1.58 8.96
CA LEU A 174 -9.63 -2.49 7.83
C LEU A 174 -9.10 -1.91 6.52
N TYR A 175 -8.50 -2.78 5.72
CA TYR A 175 -7.95 -2.47 4.42
C TYR A 175 -8.41 -3.49 3.38
N VAL A 176 -8.76 -3.03 2.20
CA VAL A 176 -8.89 -3.89 1.02
C VAL A 176 -7.60 -3.83 0.22
N VAL A 177 -7.10 -5.00 -0.18
CA VAL A 177 -6.00 -5.13 -1.14
C VAL A 177 -6.58 -5.71 -2.41
N TYR A 178 -6.21 -5.16 -3.55
CA TYR A 178 -6.75 -5.59 -4.83
C TYR A 178 -5.74 -5.47 -5.96
N SER A 179 -5.90 -6.35 -6.93
CA SER A 179 -5.18 -6.35 -8.20
C SER A 179 -6.17 -6.55 -9.32
N HIS A 180 -6.06 -5.78 -10.38
CA HIS A 180 -7.00 -5.85 -11.51
C HIS A 180 -6.39 -5.35 -12.82
N ASP A 181 -7.06 -5.72 -13.90
CA ASP A 181 -6.84 -5.25 -15.27
C ASP A 181 -8.14 -5.44 -16.08
N ASP A 182 -8.84 -4.41 -16.66
CA ASP A 182 -8.58 -2.95 -16.64
C ASP A 182 -9.42 -2.20 -15.58
N VAL A 183 -10.75 -2.03 -15.81
CA VAL A 183 -11.66 -1.26 -14.95
C VAL A 183 -12.16 -2.12 -13.79
N PHE A 184 -12.04 -1.62 -12.58
CA PHE A 184 -12.42 -2.38 -11.39
C PHE A 184 -13.34 -1.61 -10.46
N LYS A 185 -14.30 -2.34 -9.88
CA LYS A 185 -15.20 -1.84 -8.84
C LYS A 185 -15.34 -2.88 -7.74
N LEU A 186 -15.26 -2.45 -6.49
CA LEU A 186 -15.47 -3.29 -5.31
C LEU A 186 -16.63 -2.75 -4.47
N TYR A 187 -17.45 -3.66 -4.01
CA TYR A 187 -18.66 -3.37 -3.22
C TYR A 187 -18.63 -4.15 -1.92
N ILE A 188 -19.14 -3.55 -0.86
CA ILE A 188 -19.40 -4.18 0.44
C ILE A 188 -20.91 -4.14 0.67
N ASN A 189 -21.56 -5.29 0.76
CA ASN A 189 -22.99 -5.41 1.03
C ASN A 189 -23.86 -4.45 0.19
N GLY A 190 -23.63 -4.40 -1.12
CA GLY A 190 -24.36 -3.54 -2.05
C GLY A 190 -23.76 -2.13 -2.26
N HIS A 191 -22.80 -1.70 -1.43
CA HIS A 191 -22.27 -0.34 -1.45
C HIS A 191 -20.89 -0.29 -2.11
N LEU A 192 -20.72 0.62 -3.08
CA LEU A 192 -19.44 0.85 -3.77
C LEU A 192 -18.40 1.42 -2.80
N VAL A 193 -17.23 0.79 -2.71
CA VAL A 193 -16.13 1.22 -1.83
C VAL A 193 -14.84 1.51 -2.58
N VAL A 194 -14.59 0.85 -3.73
CA VAL A 194 -13.46 1.13 -4.61
C VAL A 194 -13.96 1.24 -6.05
N SER A 195 -13.46 2.21 -6.79
CA SER A 195 -13.70 2.33 -8.23
C SER A 195 -12.45 2.89 -8.88
N THR A 196 -11.91 2.16 -9.85
CA THR A 196 -10.75 2.58 -10.65
C THR A 196 -11.20 2.97 -12.05
N GLY A 197 -10.37 3.75 -12.75
CA GLY A 197 -10.51 3.95 -14.18
C GLY A 197 -9.95 2.77 -14.98
N GLU A 198 -9.82 2.97 -16.29
CA GLU A 198 -9.18 2.04 -17.21
C GLU A 198 -7.66 2.06 -16.96
N THR A 199 -7.20 1.11 -16.17
CA THR A 199 -5.81 0.95 -15.76
C THR A 199 -5.60 -0.45 -15.20
N TRP A 200 -4.37 -0.92 -15.17
CA TRP A 200 -4.01 -2.12 -14.42
C TRP A 200 -3.28 -1.72 -13.13
N LEU A 201 -3.62 -2.39 -12.04
CA LEU A 201 -3.01 -2.17 -10.72
C LEU A 201 -2.72 -3.52 -10.06
N GLN A 202 -1.61 -3.60 -9.33
CA GLN A 202 -1.21 -4.81 -8.63
C GLN A 202 -0.87 -4.52 -7.17
N GLY A 203 -1.56 -5.20 -6.26
CA GLY A 203 -1.31 -5.07 -4.83
C GLY A 203 -1.66 -3.69 -4.25
N GLU A 204 -2.60 -2.99 -4.89
CA GLU A 204 -3.08 -1.70 -4.37
C GLU A 204 -3.84 -1.90 -3.07
N THR A 205 -3.68 -0.95 -2.17
CA THR A 205 -4.24 -1.02 -0.83
C THR A 205 -5.06 0.22 -0.54
N ALA A 206 -6.30 0.01 -0.10
CA ALA A 206 -7.19 1.09 0.31
C ALA A 206 -7.70 0.87 1.73
N LYS A 207 -7.47 1.83 2.64
CA LYS A 207 -8.07 1.84 3.96
C LYS A 207 -9.58 2.06 3.84
N LEU A 208 -10.38 1.25 4.50
CA LEU A 208 -11.81 1.48 4.59
C LEU A 208 -12.10 2.71 5.46
N SER A 209 -12.82 3.68 4.90
CA SER A 209 -13.32 4.82 5.65
C SER A 209 -14.35 4.37 6.69
N ASP A 210 -14.65 5.21 7.68
CA ASP A 210 -15.70 4.93 8.67
C ASP A 210 -17.07 4.71 8.01
N ILE A 211 -17.34 5.39 6.89
CA ILE A 211 -18.55 5.18 6.09
C ILE A 211 -18.55 3.77 5.49
N ALA A 212 -17.45 3.36 4.86
CA ALA A 212 -17.31 2.04 4.27
C ALA A 212 -17.38 0.92 5.31
N LYS A 213 -16.77 1.12 6.49
CA LYS A 213 -16.90 0.22 7.65
C LYS A 213 -18.35 0.11 8.14
N GLY A 214 -19.11 1.20 8.05
CA GLY A 214 -20.56 1.21 8.40
C GLY A 214 -21.43 0.32 7.50
N TYR A 215 -20.93 -0.16 6.36
CA TYR A 215 -21.62 -1.14 5.51
C TYR A 215 -21.39 -2.58 5.95
N LEU A 216 -20.41 -2.84 6.79
CA LEU A 216 -20.14 -4.16 7.37
C LEU A 216 -21.07 -4.45 8.54
N LYS A 217 -21.37 -5.71 8.74
CA LYS A 217 -22.19 -6.23 9.85
C LYS A 217 -21.53 -7.43 10.50
N GLU A 218 -21.85 -7.69 11.74
CA GLU A 218 -21.50 -8.95 12.40
C GLU A 218 -22.15 -10.13 11.68
N GLY A 219 -21.37 -11.19 11.47
CA GLY A 219 -21.78 -12.37 10.70
C GLY A 219 -21.35 -12.28 9.23
N GLU A 220 -22.15 -12.86 8.35
CA GLU A 220 -21.83 -12.97 6.92
C GLU A 220 -21.98 -11.63 6.20
N ASN A 221 -20.91 -11.25 5.48
CA ASN A 221 -20.85 -10.09 4.59
C ASN A 221 -20.51 -10.56 3.17
N VAL A 222 -20.98 -9.83 2.17
CA VAL A 222 -20.64 -10.03 0.76
C VAL A 222 -19.71 -8.94 0.31
N ILE A 223 -18.52 -9.36 -0.15
CA ILE A 223 -17.56 -8.50 -0.83
C ILE A 223 -17.61 -8.86 -2.31
N ALA A 224 -18.21 -7.99 -3.11
CA ALA A 224 -18.46 -8.24 -4.52
C ALA A 224 -17.58 -7.38 -5.41
N ALA A 225 -17.03 -7.96 -6.48
CA ALA A 225 -16.18 -7.27 -7.43
C ALA A 225 -16.72 -7.38 -8.86
N HIS A 226 -16.61 -6.30 -9.60
CA HIS A 226 -16.76 -6.24 -11.05
C HIS A 226 -15.45 -5.82 -11.66
N CYS A 227 -14.98 -6.57 -12.66
CA CYS A 227 -13.86 -6.15 -13.49
C CYS A 227 -14.25 -6.23 -14.96
N HIS A 228 -13.86 -5.20 -15.74
CA HIS A 228 -14.05 -5.14 -17.17
C HIS A 228 -12.69 -5.16 -17.85
N ASN A 229 -12.46 -6.17 -18.68
CA ASN A 229 -11.29 -6.23 -19.56
C ASN A 229 -11.62 -5.51 -20.86
N THR A 230 -10.96 -4.38 -21.11
CA THR A 230 -11.09 -3.64 -22.36
C THR A 230 -10.36 -4.35 -23.49
N THR A 231 -9.09 -4.69 -23.26
CA THR A 231 -8.24 -5.41 -24.24
C THR A 231 -6.95 -5.88 -23.57
N GLY A 232 -6.32 -6.89 -24.15
CA GLY A 232 -5.04 -7.41 -23.64
C GLY A 232 -5.21 -8.45 -22.54
N GLY A 233 -4.37 -8.36 -21.52
CA GLY A 233 -4.46 -9.20 -20.33
C GLY A 233 -5.67 -8.85 -19.48
N ALA A 234 -6.15 -9.80 -18.72
CA ALA A 234 -7.23 -9.61 -17.78
C ALA A 234 -6.84 -10.14 -16.40
N TYR A 235 -7.22 -9.47 -15.34
CA TYR A 235 -6.95 -9.95 -13.98
C TYR A 235 -7.93 -9.39 -12.96
N VAL A 236 -8.30 -10.21 -11.98
CA VAL A 236 -8.95 -9.76 -10.75
C VAL A 236 -8.64 -10.67 -9.58
N ASP A 237 -8.12 -10.07 -8.53
CA ASP A 237 -7.91 -10.66 -7.20
C ASP A 237 -8.11 -9.59 -6.13
N TYR A 238 -8.65 -9.95 -4.97
CA TYR A 238 -8.85 -9.00 -3.88
C TYR A 238 -9.01 -9.71 -2.54
N GLY A 239 -8.63 -9.00 -1.47
CA GLY A 239 -8.69 -9.48 -0.11
C GLY A 239 -9.09 -8.41 0.90
N LEU A 240 -9.37 -8.83 2.14
CA LEU A 240 -9.68 -7.96 3.27
C LEU A 240 -8.70 -8.25 4.42
N TYR A 241 -8.09 -7.20 4.93
CA TYR A 241 -6.99 -7.26 5.88
C TYR A 241 -7.20 -6.31 7.05
N VAL A 242 -6.52 -6.60 8.13
CA VAL A 242 -6.46 -5.74 9.32
C VAL A 242 -5.06 -5.19 9.48
N ASN A 243 -4.97 -3.94 9.85
CA ASN A 243 -3.75 -3.36 10.41
C ASN A 243 -3.79 -3.47 11.94
N THR A 244 -2.96 -4.33 12.51
CA THR A 244 -2.84 -4.48 13.96
C THR A 244 -1.66 -3.70 14.55
N LYS A 245 -0.73 -3.22 13.69
CA LYS A 245 0.51 -2.55 14.13
C LYS A 245 0.76 -1.26 13.36
N THR A 246 1.18 -0.26 14.11
CA THR A 246 1.75 0.95 13.51
C THR A 246 3.21 0.65 13.15
N GLN A 247 3.54 0.67 11.85
CA GLN A 247 4.86 0.26 11.34
C GLN A 247 6.05 1.06 11.88
N ASN A 248 5.84 2.13 12.61
CA ASN A 248 6.87 3.11 12.95
C ASN A 248 7.07 3.35 14.45
N ALA A 249 6.47 2.52 15.33
CA ALA A 249 6.57 2.72 16.78
C ALA A 249 8.03 2.74 17.28
N ASP A 250 8.94 2.01 16.60
CA ASP A 250 10.35 1.91 16.97
C ASP A 250 11.29 2.75 16.10
N ILE A 251 10.77 3.50 15.11
CA ILE A 251 11.57 4.33 14.22
C ILE A 251 11.42 5.79 14.63
N LYS A 252 12.53 6.39 15.03
CA LYS A 252 12.58 7.82 15.37
C LYS A 252 12.69 8.66 14.11
N LYS A 253 11.98 9.79 14.08
CA LYS A 253 12.20 10.83 13.08
C LYS A 253 13.55 11.49 13.37
N ALA A 254 14.40 11.58 12.34
CA ALA A 254 15.71 12.25 12.43
C ALA A 254 15.56 13.76 12.36
#